data_a1e253f33f8f0c109d0405f34e7bf28c
#
_entry.id   a1e253f33f8f0c109d0405f34e7bf28c
#
_cell.length_a   1.000
_cell.length_b   1.000
_cell.length_c   1.000
_cell.angle_alpha   90.00
_cell.angle_beta   90.00
_cell.angle_gamma   90.00
#
_symmetry.space_group_name_H-M   'P 1'
#
loop_
_entity.id
_entity.type
_entity.pdbx_description
1 polymer ?
#
loop_
_entity_poly.entity_id
_entity_poly.type
_entity_poly.pdbx_seq_one_letter_code
_entity_poly.pdbx_strand_id
1 'polypeptide(L)'
;MKRCSYCAKEYTDDVTVCPLDGEPVINCEEIGKTVTPQPTATRSTFDVKLISPISSAGAYRIFIERNDLLFIQLEGGSKSILAALAPLLGPLGNLIPLVLWLFTKKKAKERLQRIKQGNPEDLLRENGKNFKLYLAEIRDASIEPPSFISTSGKAGRLILLVRHGEKFKFEFKDPTNVNNAIQLLAPLMGSTLRINTEWNRQKQRFEKRKTI
;
A
#
# COMPACT_ATOMS: atom_id res chain seq x y z
N MET A 1 32.75 15.15 15.55
CA MET A 1 31.55 14.84 16.36
C MET A 1 30.52 14.14 15.48
N LYS A 2 29.92 13.09 15.96
CA LYS A 2 28.89 12.31 15.27
C LYS A 2 27.51 12.54 15.87
N ARG A 3 26.47 12.41 15.06
CA ARG A 3 25.09 12.58 15.50
C ARG A 3 24.26 11.35 15.13
N CYS A 4 23.41 10.90 16.05
CA CYS A 4 22.46 9.86 15.76
C CYS A 4 21.37 10.38 14.81
N SER A 5 21.11 9.65 13.73
CA SER A 5 20.09 10.01 12.74
C SER A 5 18.68 9.90 13.29
N TYR A 6 18.48 9.14 14.36
CA TYR A 6 17.17 8.89 14.96
C TYR A 6 16.85 9.83 16.13
N CYS A 7 17.66 9.82 17.18
CA CYS A 7 17.40 10.63 18.39
C CYS A 7 18.04 12.01 18.36
N ALA A 8 18.80 12.34 17.32
CA ALA A 8 19.53 13.61 17.13
C ALA A 8 20.55 13.95 18.22
N LYS A 9 20.88 13.04 19.14
CA LYS A 9 21.94 13.23 20.13
C LYS A 9 23.31 13.21 19.48
N GLU A 10 24.21 14.03 20.01
CA GLU A 10 25.60 14.14 19.60
C GLU A 10 26.47 13.23 20.42
N TYR A 11 27.44 12.61 19.79
CA TYR A 11 28.38 11.66 20.38
C TYR A 11 29.81 11.99 19.94
N THR A 12 30.77 11.47 20.67
CA THR A 12 32.18 11.55 20.33
C THR A 12 32.50 10.64 19.14
N ASP A 13 33.63 10.86 18.45
CA ASP A 13 33.95 10.18 17.19
C ASP A 13 34.25 8.67 17.35
N ASP A 14 34.47 8.22 18.57
CA ASP A 14 34.67 6.81 18.94
C ASP A 14 33.36 5.98 18.99
N VAL A 15 32.22 6.65 19.10
CA VAL A 15 30.91 5.98 19.10
C VAL A 15 30.49 5.66 17.68
N THR A 16 30.24 4.38 17.39
CA THR A 16 29.77 3.91 16.06
C THR A 16 28.28 3.61 16.03
N VAL A 17 27.68 3.31 17.20
CA VAL A 17 26.26 2.95 17.33
C VAL A 17 25.68 3.73 18.51
N CYS A 18 24.48 4.28 18.33
CA CYS A 18 23.76 5.00 19.38
C CYS A 18 23.37 4.05 20.53
N PRO A 19 23.79 4.31 21.77
CA PRO A 19 23.46 3.42 22.89
C PRO A 19 21.99 3.46 23.32
N LEU A 20 21.18 4.40 22.77
CA LEU A 20 19.76 4.54 23.13
C LEU A 20 18.83 3.76 22.18
N ASP A 21 19.18 3.68 20.90
CA ASP A 21 18.30 3.14 19.86
C ASP A 21 18.99 2.12 18.93
N GLY A 22 20.30 1.90 19.11
CA GLY A 22 21.05 0.93 18.31
C GLY A 22 21.36 1.37 16.88
N GLU A 23 21.00 2.61 16.51
CA GLU A 23 21.22 3.13 15.16
C GLU A 23 22.66 3.62 14.96
N PRO A 24 23.22 3.52 13.74
CA PRO A 24 24.55 4.04 13.45
C PRO A 24 24.59 5.56 13.59
N VAL A 25 25.67 6.08 14.19
CA VAL A 25 25.92 7.52 14.29
C VAL A 25 26.75 7.98 13.08
N ILE A 26 26.39 9.15 12.50
CA ILE A 26 27.01 9.73 11.32
C ILE A 26 27.78 11.00 11.66
N ASN A 27 28.85 11.27 10.92
CA ASN A 27 29.65 12.48 11.10
C ASN A 27 28.86 13.74 10.77
N CYS A 28 28.88 14.73 11.65
CA CYS A 28 28.17 16.00 11.42
C CYS A 28 28.67 16.75 10.17
N GLU A 29 29.91 16.51 9.74
CA GLU A 29 30.51 17.11 8.54
C GLU A 29 29.90 16.56 7.23
N GLU A 30 29.29 15.37 7.24
CA GLU A 30 28.64 14.79 6.07
C GLU A 30 27.21 15.28 5.87
N ILE A 31 26.61 15.90 6.89
CA ILE A 31 25.23 16.42 6.84
C ILE A 31 25.11 17.64 5.89
N GLY A 32 26.22 18.34 5.60
CA GLY A 32 26.26 19.50 4.69
C GLY A 32 26.47 19.16 3.20
N LYS A 33 26.82 17.92 2.88
CA LYS A 33 26.91 17.48 1.48
C LYS A 33 25.56 16.97 1.05
N THR A 34 24.93 17.72 0.17
CA THR A 34 23.70 17.40 -0.58
C THR A 34 23.53 15.89 -0.68
N VAL A 35 22.56 15.35 0.06
CA VAL A 35 22.13 13.95 -0.13
C VAL A 35 21.55 13.90 -1.54
N THR A 36 22.40 13.53 -2.50
CA THR A 36 21.92 13.06 -3.80
C THR A 36 20.93 11.96 -3.48
N PRO A 37 19.67 12.02 -3.97
CA PRO A 37 18.71 10.97 -3.67
C PRO A 37 19.33 9.65 -4.12
N GLN A 38 19.70 8.81 -3.16
CA GLN A 38 20.16 7.46 -3.44
C GLN A 38 19.11 6.78 -4.33
N PRO A 39 19.54 6.04 -5.37
CA PRO A 39 18.65 5.33 -6.25
C PRO A 39 17.75 4.45 -5.36
N THR A 40 16.49 4.76 -5.40
CA THR A 40 15.37 4.17 -4.67
C THR A 40 15.62 2.70 -4.34
N ALA A 41 15.99 2.41 -3.09
CA ALA A 41 15.80 1.08 -2.54
C ALA A 41 14.37 0.67 -2.93
N THR A 42 14.23 -0.47 -3.58
CA THR A 42 12.95 -0.96 -4.09
C THR A 42 12.00 -1.02 -2.90
N ARG A 43 11.18 0.03 -2.73
CA ARG A 43 10.29 0.14 -1.58
C ARG A 43 9.36 -1.05 -1.57
N SER A 44 9.30 -1.70 -0.44
CA SER A 44 8.46 -2.86 -0.20
C SER A 44 6.99 -2.47 -0.25
N THR A 45 6.32 -2.74 -1.38
CA THR A 45 4.93 -2.34 -1.60
C THR A 45 4.12 -3.43 -2.28
N PHE A 46 2.80 -3.39 -2.08
CA PHE A 46 1.84 -4.20 -2.84
C PHE A 46 0.53 -3.46 -3.03
N ASP A 47 -0.21 -3.82 -4.08
CA ASP A 47 -1.45 -3.14 -4.45
C ASP A 47 -2.67 -3.97 -4.05
N VAL A 48 -3.68 -3.30 -3.49
CA VAL A 48 -4.94 -3.89 -3.06
C VAL A 48 -6.12 -3.00 -3.45
N LYS A 49 -7.32 -3.58 -3.47
CA LYS A 49 -8.59 -2.87 -3.63
C LYS A 49 -9.41 -3.00 -2.35
N LEU A 50 -9.78 -1.89 -1.74
CA LEU A 50 -10.65 -1.90 -0.56
C LEU A 50 -12.06 -2.34 -0.95
N ILE A 51 -12.58 -3.34 -0.25
CA ILE A 51 -13.97 -3.79 -0.37
C ILE A 51 -14.76 -3.07 0.70
N SER A 52 -15.61 -2.14 0.30
CA SER A 52 -16.52 -1.46 1.21
C SER A 52 -17.95 -1.56 0.70
N PRO A 53 -18.91 -1.89 1.55
CA PRO A 53 -20.32 -1.89 1.17
C PRO A 53 -20.90 -0.47 1.04
N ILE A 54 -20.28 0.53 1.64
CA ILE A 54 -20.85 1.88 1.83
C ILE A 54 -20.07 2.97 1.09
N SER A 55 -18.78 2.77 0.82
CA SER A 55 -17.94 3.76 0.17
C SER A 55 -17.37 3.25 -1.15
N SER A 56 -17.08 4.17 -2.05
CA SER A 56 -16.42 3.87 -3.32
C SER A 56 -15.15 3.05 -3.09
N ALA A 57 -15.18 1.78 -3.48
CA ALA A 57 -14.06 0.89 -3.44
C ALA A 57 -12.87 1.54 -4.19
N GLY A 58 -11.82 1.91 -3.47
CA GLY A 58 -10.60 2.50 -4.03
C GLY A 58 -9.51 1.44 -4.17
N ALA A 59 -8.66 1.60 -5.18
CA ALA A 59 -7.40 0.88 -5.24
C ALA A 59 -6.35 1.61 -4.41
N TYR A 60 -5.59 0.86 -3.62
CA TYR A 60 -4.57 1.39 -2.72
C TYR A 60 -3.24 0.70 -2.98
N ARG A 61 -2.16 1.45 -2.88
CA ARG A 61 -0.81 0.93 -2.69
C ARG A 61 -0.49 0.98 -1.21
N ILE A 62 -0.09 -0.15 -0.66
CA ILE A 62 0.35 -0.25 0.72
C ILE A 62 1.86 -0.12 0.74
N PHE A 63 2.37 0.85 1.47
CA PHE A 63 3.75 0.99 1.82
C PHE A 63 3.95 0.47 3.24
N ILE A 64 5.05 -0.20 3.45
CA ILE A 64 5.46 -0.63 4.78
C ILE A 64 6.63 0.26 5.19
N GLU A 65 6.42 1.07 6.19
CA GLU A 65 7.45 1.93 6.77
C GLU A 65 7.57 1.67 8.27
N ARG A 66 8.73 1.18 8.67
CA ARG A 66 9.00 0.79 10.06
C ARG A 66 7.94 -0.19 10.58
N ASN A 67 7.05 0.27 11.46
CA ASN A 67 5.97 -0.52 12.06
C ASN A 67 4.58 -0.05 11.61
N ASP A 68 4.48 0.56 10.43
CA ASP A 68 3.26 1.18 9.93
C ASP A 68 2.91 0.68 8.54
N LEU A 69 1.62 0.55 8.28
CA LEU A 69 1.05 0.34 6.96
C LEU A 69 0.44 1.65 6.46
N LEU A 70 1.02 2.22 5.40
CA LEU A 70 0.53 3.45 4.78
C LEU A 70 -0.29 3.09 3.54
N PHE A 71 -1.56 3.45 3.55
CA PHE A 71 -2.51 3.18 2.47
C PHE A 71 -2.66 4.41 1.60
N ILE A 72 -2.04 4.38 0.43
CA ILE A 72 -2.07 5.48 -0.54
C ILE A 72 -3.01 5.12 -1.68
N GLN A 73 -4.08 5.88 -1.83
CA GLN A 73 -5.09 5.65 -2.87
C GLN A 73 -4.50 5.85 -4.27
N LEU A 74 -4.53 4.81 -5.11
CA LEU A 74 -4.07 4.84 -6.50
C LEU A 74 -5.09 5.51 -7.41
N GLU A 75 -6.35 5.11 -7.26
CA GLU A 75 -7.46 5.61 -8.08
C GLU A 75 -8.61 6.00 -7.16
N GLY A 76 -9.11 7.20 -7.34
CA GLY A 76 -10.38 7.61 -6.72
C GLY A 76 -11.53 6.89 -7.42
N GLY A 77 -12.37 6.19 -6.67
CA GLY A 77 -13.59 5.54 -7.17
C GLY A 77 -14.68 6.51 -7.60
N SER A 78 -14.32 7.69 -8.09
CA SER A 78 -15.25 8.63 -8.70
C SER A 78 -15.65 8.08 -10.07
N LYS A 79 -16.71 7.29 -10.09
CA LYS A 79 -17.51 7.18 -11.32
C LYS A 79 -17.91 8.61 -11.62
N SER A 80 -17.33 9.18 -12.66
CA SER A 80 -17.62 10.54 -13.09
C SER A 80 -19.13 10.68 -13.22
N ILE A 81 -19.73 11.62 -12.48
CA ILE A 81 -21.14 12.00 -12.62
C ILE A 81 -21.45 12.33 -14.08
N LEU A 82 -20.47 12.86 -14.82
CA LEU A 82 -20.50 13.07 -16.25
C LEU A 82 -20.71 11.78 -17.07
N ALA A 83 -20.15 10.65 -16.64
CA ALA A 83 -20.39 9.37 -17.34
C ALA A 83 -21.85 8.89 -17.14
N ALA A 84 -22.46 9.23 -16.01
CA ALA A 84 -23.86 8.94 -15.76
C ALA A 84 -24.82 9.88 -16.56
N LEU A 85 -24.36 11.08 -16.92
CA LEU A 85 -25.12 12.04 -17.73
C LEU A 85 -24.90 11.85 -19.24
N ALA A 86 -23.92 11.06 -19.68
CA ALA A 86 -23.61 10.82 -21.09
C ALA A 86 -24.84 10.38 -21.93
N PRO A 87 -25.74 9.50 -21.44
CA PRO A 87 -26.92 9.11 -22.20
C PRO A 87 -27.91 10.25 -22.49
N LEU A 88 -27.88 11.29 -21.64
CA LEU A 88 -28.80 12.45 -21.80
C LEU A 88 -28.37 13.44 -22.89
N LEU A 89 -27.13 13.31 -23.40
CA LEU A 89 -26.53 14.20 -24.37
C LEU A 89 -26.65 13.71 -25.84
N GLY A 90 -27.43 12.65 -26.06
CA GLY A 90 -27.68 12.11 -27.42
C GLY A 90 -26.37 11.58 -28.07
N PRO A 91 -26.27 11.66 -29.43
CA PRO A 91 -25.12 11.08 -30.16
C PRO A 91 -23.79 11.74 -29.81
N LEU A 92 -23.76 13.00 -29.36
CA LEU A 92 -22.56 13.67 -28.87
C LEU A 92 -22.11 13.13 -27.49
N GLY A 93 -23.01 12.51 -26.73
CA GLY A 93 -22.72 11.90 -25.46
C GLY A 93 -21.70 10.74 -25.56
N ASN A 94 -21.61 10.09 -26.72
CA ASN A 94 -20.66 9.00 -26.94
C ASN A 94 -19.21 9.46 -27.06
N LEU A 95 -18.94 10.72 -27.38
CA LEU A 95 -17.57 11.27 -27.42
C LEU A 95 -17.07 11.66 -26.04
N ILE A 96 -17.95 12.01 -25.12
CA ILE A 96 -17.60 12.44 -23.76
C ILE A 96 -16.84 11.35 -22.99
N PRO A 97 -17.27 10.07 -22.97
CA PRO A 97 -16.54 9.00 -22.34
C PRO A 97 -15.13 8.80 -22.90
N LEU A 98 -14.96 8.96 -24.21
CA LEU A 98 -13.67 8.83 -24.89
C LEU A 98 -12.68 9.91 -24.44
N VAL A 99 -13.13 11.16 -24.46
CA VAL A 99 -12.31 12.30 -24.04
C VAL A 99 -11.96 12.21 -22.56
N LEU A 100 -12.95 11.93 -21.71
CA LEU A 100 -12.73 11.72 -20.27
C LEU A 100 -11.78 10.55 -20.01
N TRP A 101 -11.89 9.46 -20.76
CA TRP A 101 -11.00 8.30 -20.63
C TRP A 101 -9.53 8.66 -20.97
N LEU A 102 -9.30 9.48 -22.00
CA LEU A 102 -7.94 9.95 -22.34
C LEU A 102 -7.35 10.82 -21.22
N PHE A 103 -8.15 11.78 -20.70
CA PHE A 103 -7.71 12.66 -19.60
C PHE A 103 -7.51 11.90 -18.29
N THR A 104 -8.39 10.95 -17.97
CA THR A 104 -8.25 10.15 -16.74
C THR A 104 -7.06 9.22 -16.80
N LYS A 105 -6.76 8.60 -17.97
CA LYS A 105 -5.57 7.78 -18.16
C LYS A 105 -4.27 8.56 -17.94
N LYS A 106 -4.17 9.77 -18.49
CA LYS A 106 -2.99 10.62 -18.31
C LYS A 106 -2.78 10.96 -16.83
N LYS A 107 -3.82 11.45 -16.17
CA LYS A 107 -3.78 11.77 -14.72
C LYS A 107 -3.46 10.55 -13.85
N ALA A 108 -4.02 9.39 -14.16
CA ALA A 108 -3.75 8.15 -13.45
C ALA A 108 -2.28 7.71 -13.59
N LYS A 109 -1.71 7.84 -14.80
CA LYS A 109 -0.30 7.53 -15.06
C LYS A 109 0.63 8.48 -14.31
N GLU A 110 0.37 9.78 -14.37
CA GLU A 110 1.14 10.81 -13.64
C GLU A 110 1.08 10.57 -12.13
N ARG A 111 -0.11 10.27 -11.60
CA ARG A 111 -0.28 9.94 -10.19
C ARG A 111 0.46 8.69 -9.79
N LEU A 112 0.38 7.62 -10.59
CA LEU A 112 1.11 6.40 -10.34
C LEU A 112 2.63 6.63 -10.33
N GLN A 113 3.14 7.46 -11.23
CA GLN A 113 4.55 7.84 -11.29
C GLN A 113 4.94 8.65 -10.05
N ARG A 114 4.12 9.62 -9.63
CA ARG A 114 4.32 10.38 -8.41
C ARG A 114 4.34 9.47 -7.17
N ILE A 115 3.43 8.51 -7.09
CA ILE A 115 3.38 7.54 -5.97
C ILE A 115 4.62 6.65 -5.95
N LYS A 116 5.17 6.29 -7.11
CA LYS A 116 6.41 5.51 -7.19
C LYS A 116 7.63 6.27 -6.70
N GLN A 117 7.69 7.57 -6.93
CA GLN A 117 8.86 8.41 -6.66
C GLN A 117 8.72 9.25 -5.39
N GLY A 118 7.48 9.52 -4.96
CA GLY A 118 7.18 10.37 -3.82
C GLY A 118 7.51 9.75 -2.47
N ASN A 119 7.65 10.58 -1.45
CA ASN A 119 7.73 10.12 -0.07
C ASN A 119 6.34 9.68 0.41
N PRO A 120 6.16 8.45 0.93
CA PRO A 120 4.85 7.96 1.38
C PRO A 120 4.19 8.83 2.46
N GLU A 121 4.96 9.42 3.36
CA GLU A 121 4.46 10.33 4.39
C GLU A 121 3.85 11.61 3.80
N ASP A 122 4.47 12.17 2.75
CA ASP A 122 3.94 13.33 2.06
C ASP A 122 2.67 12.96 1.27
N LEU A 123 2.71 11.81 0.60
CA LEU A 123 1.55 11.27 -0.12
C LEU A 123 0.36 11.02 0.81
N LEU A 124 0.63 10.61 2.06
CA LEU A 124 -0.42 10.39 3.06
C LEU A 124 -1.24 11.66 3.32
N ARG A 125 -0.59 12.83 3.32
CA ARG A 125 -1.22 14.13 3.58
C ARG A 125 -1.94 14.70 2.35
N GLU A 126 -1.59 14.26 1.14
CA GLU A 126 -2.15 14.82 -0.10
C GLU A 126 -3.66 14.52 -0.29
N ASN A 127 -4.18 13.47 0.33
CA ASN A 127 -5.55 13.04 0.10
C ASN A 127 -6.18 12.50 1.38
N GLY A 128 -7.30 13.06 1.80
CA GLY A 128 -8.04 12.62 2.99
C GLY A 128 -8.58 11.18 2.94
N LYS A 129 -8.44 10.49 1.81
CA LYS A 129 -8.75 9.04 1.69
C LYS A 129 -7.53 8.16 1.91
N ASN A 130 -6.34 8.74 2.02
CA ASN A 130 -5.15 8.04 2.44
C ASN A 130 -5.21 7.87 3.95
N PHE A 131 -4.75 6.75 4.44
CA PHE A 131 -4.76 6.50 5.88
C PHE A 131 -3.58 5.61 6.29
N LYS A 132 -3.32 5.60 7.57
CA LYS A 132 -2.24 4.87 8.19
C LYS A 132 -2.83 3.92 9.24
N LEU A 133 -2.30 2.70 9.30
CA LEU A 133 -2.57 1.73 10.36
C LEU A 133 -1.26 1.37 11.04
N TYR A 134 -1.23 1.48 12.35
CA TYR A 134 -0.11 1.00 13.17
C TYR A 134 -0.19 -0.51 13.29
N LEU A 135 0.93 -1.23 13.06
CA LEU A 135 0.95 -2.69 13.21
C LEU A 135 0.53 -3.12 14.62
N ALA A 136 0.88 -2.32 15.64
CA ALA A 136 0.48 -2.56 17.02
C ALA A 136 -1.04 -2.48 17.27
N GLU A 137 -1.79 -1.82 16.40
CA GLU A 137 -3.26 -1.72 16.49
C GLU A 137 -3.95 -2.89 15.78
N ILE A 138 -3.25 -3.63 14.94
CA ILE A 138 -3.80 -4.77 14.23
C ILE A 138 -3.84 -5.96 15.20
N ARG A 139 -5.06 -6.35 15.59
CA ARG A 139 -5.29 -7.50 16.48
C ARG A 139 -5.14 -8.82 15.76
N ASP A 140 -5.59 -8.88 14.50
CA ASP A 140 -5.61 -10.10 13.69
C ASP A 140 -5.53 -9.73 12.22
N ALA A 141 -4.78 -10.50 11.46
CA ALA A 141 -4.65 -10.35 10.02
C ALA A 141 -4.78 -11.71 9.34
N SER A 142 -5.44 -11.76 8.19
CA SER A 142 -5.46 -12.99 7.40
C SER A 142 -5.36 -12.72 5.91
N ILE A 143 -4.65 -13.62 5.23
CA ILE A 143 -4.63 -13.70 3.77
C ILE A 143 -5.48 -14.91 3.37
N GLU A 144 -6.60 -14.62 2.73
CA GLU A 144 -7.65 -15.58 2.38
C GLU A 144 -7.65 -15.87 0.88
N PRO A 145 -8.13 -17.05 0.45
CA PRO A 145 -8.35 -17.31 -0.96
C PRO A 145 -9.42 -16.36 -1.54
N PRO A 146 -9.51 -16.25 -2.89
CA PRO A 146 -10.53 -15.43 -3.53
C PRO A 146 -11.93 -15.92 -3.18
N SER A 147 -12.89 -14.98 -3.07
CA SER A 147 -14.30 -15.31 -2.88
C SER A 147 -14.91 -15.80 -4.18
N PHE A 148 -15.82 -16.76 -4.10
CA PHE A 148 -16.62 -17.22 -5.26
C PHE A 148 -17.45 -16.10 -5.91
N ILE A 149 -17.79 -15.07 -5.13
CA ILE A 149 -18.63 -13.94 -5.56
C ILE A 149 -17.79 -12.80 -6.15
N SER A 150 -16.46 -12.83 -5.96
CA SER A 150 -15.59 -11.77 -6.45
C SER A 150 -15.42 -11.86 -7.96
N THR A 151 -15.96 -10.88 -8.67
CA THR A 151 -15.83 -10.74 -10.13
C THR A 151 -14.44 -10.24 -10.57
N SER A 152 -13.63 -9.75 -9.64
CA SER A 152 -12.42 -8.99 -9.95
C SER A 152 -11.11 -9.72 -9.74
N GLY A 153 -11.07 -10.92 -9.10
CA GLY A 153 -9.76 -11.44 -8.80
C GLY A 153 -9.66 -12.91 -8.47
N LYS A 154 -8.78 -13.58 -9.22
CA LYS A 154 -8.27 -14.92 -8.93
C LYS A 154 -7.19 -14.90 -7.83
N ALA A 155 -6.92 -13.74 -7.23
CA ALA A 155 -5.72 -13.54 -6.44
C ALA A 155 -5.92 -13.83 -4.94
N GLY A 156 -6.95 -13.33 -4.31
CA GLY A 156 -7.18 -13.51 -2.87
C GLY A 156 -7.55 -12.22 -2.14
N ARG A 157 -7.64 -12.29 -0.82
CA ARG A 157 -8.07 -11.18 0.04
C ARG A 157 -7.14 -11.01 1.23
N LEU A 158 -6.90 -9.75 1.62
CA LEU A 158 -6.30 -9.37 2.88
C LEU A 158 -7.40 -8.87 3.81
N ILE A 159 -7.46 -9.41 5.01
CA ILE A 159 -8.40 -8.99 6.04
C ILE A 159 -7.58 -8.51 7.24
N LEU A 160 -7.81 -7.29 7.68
CA LEU A 160 -7.19 -6.70 8.86
C LEU A 160 -8.27 -6.39 9.89
N LEU A 161 -8.10 -6.83 11.11
CA LEU A 161 -8.96 -6.54 12.24
C LEU A 161 -8.20 -5.69 13.24
N VAL A 162 -8.64 -4.46 13.43
CA VAL A 162 -8.03 -3.49 14.34
C VAL A 162 -8.61 -3.65 15.75
N ARG A 163 -7.84 -3.28 16.76
CA ARG A 163 -8.22 -3.43 18.19
C ARG A 163 -9.56 -2.78 18.55
N HIS A 164 -9.90 -1.67 17.89
CA HIS A 164 -11.19 -0.97 18.12
C HIS A 164 -12.38 -1.64 17.41
N GLY A 165 -12.20 -2.84 16.85
CA GLY A 165 -13.26 -3.61 16.20
C GLY A 165 -13.48 -3.31 14.73
N GLU A 166 -12.78 -2.32 14.16
CA GLU A 166 -12.85 -2.05 12.73
C GLU A 166 -12.24 -3.19 11.93
N LYS A 167 -12.90 -3.52 10.83
CA LYS A 167 -12.49 -4.60 9.92
C LYS A 167 -12.31 -4.08 8.51
N PHE A 168 -11.08 -4.09 8.05
CA PHE A 168 -10.74 -3.76 6.68
C PHE A 168 -10.65 -5.03 5.85
N LYS A 169 -11.30 -5.03 4.68
CA LYS A 169 -11.25 -6.12 3.71
C LYS A 169 -10.72 -5.58 2.39
N PHE A 170 -9.67 -6.19 1.90
CA PHE A 170 -9.05 -5.83 0.64
C PHE A 170 -9.02 -7.03 -0.29
N GLU A 171 -9.14 -6.80 -1.59
CA GLU A 171 -8.84 -7.76 -2.65
C GLU A 171 -7.49 -7.45 -3.26
N PHE A 172 -6.71 -8.49 -3.49
CA PHE A 172 -5.48 -8.35 -4.27
C PHE A 172 -5.80 -8.23 -5.75
N LYS A 173 -5.09 -7.34 -6.44
CA LYS A 173 -5.30 -7.09 -7.85
C LYS A 173 -4.82 -8.25 -8.72
N ASP A 174 -3.74 -8.89 -8.32
CA ASP A 174 -3.12 -10.00 -9.02
C ASP A 174 -2.35 -10.93 -8.05
N PRO A 175 -1.96 -12.14 -8.48
CA PRO A 175 -1.22 -13.10 -7.66
C PRO A 175 0.13 -12.59 -7.15
N THR A 176 0.81 -11.73 -7.90
CA THR A 176 2.11 -11.17 -7.49
C THR A 176 1.96 -10.34 -6.23
N ASN A 177 0.87 -9.55 -6.13
CA ASN A 177 0.58 -8.76 -4.93
C ASN A 177 0.32 -9.63 -3.69
N VAL A 178 -0.26 -10.84 -3.85
CA VAL A 178 -0.43 -11.79 -2.73
C VAL A 178 0.94 -12.26 -2.21
N ASN A 179 1.81 -12.67 -3.12
CA ASN A 179 3.16 -13.13 -2.74
C ASN A 179 3.96 -12.00 -2.08
N ASN A 180 3.92 -10.79 -2.64
CA ASN A 180 4.57 -9.63 -2.05
C ASN A 180 4.02 -9.35 -0.64
N ALA A 181 2.70 -9.37 -0.47
CA ALA A 181 2.08 -9.17 0.82
C ALA A 181 2.51 -10.23 1.85
N ILE A 182 2.56 -11.51 1.46
CA ILE A 182 3.04 -12.59 2.34
C ILE A 182 4.49 -12.33 2.74
N GLN A 183 5.37 -12.07 1.77
CA GLN A 183 6.79 -11.84 2.03
C GLN A 183 7.05 -10.64 2.93
N LEU A 184 6.25 -9.59 2.79
CA LEU A 184 6.43 -8.35 3.53
C LEU A 184 5.74 -8.36 4.90
N LEU A 185 4.55 -8.94 5.02
CA LEU A 185 3.78 -8.91 6.25
C LEU A 185 4.17 -10.05 7.22
N ALA A 186 4.57 -11.23 6.72
CA ALA A 186 4.87 -12.35 7.58
C ALA A 186 6.01 -12.07 8.59
N PRO A 187 7.15 -11.48 8.21
CA PRO A 187 8.20 -11.16 9.15
C PRO A 187 7.80 -10.07 10.17
N LEU A 188 6.89 -9.17 9.79
CA LEU A 188 6.47 -8.04 10.64
C LEU A 188 5.37 -8.42 11.62
N MET A 189 4.44 -9.27 11.21
CA MET A 189 3.25 -9.61 11.98
C MET A 189 3.35 -10.96 12.69
N GLY A 190 4.29 -11.82 12.29
CA GLY A 190 4.52 -13.11 12.92
C GLY A 190 3.24 -13.95 13.06
N SER A 191 2.94 -14.37 14.30
CA SER A 191 1.74 -15.18 14.62
C SER A 191 0.41 -14.45 14.46
N THR A 192 0.42 -13.12 14.36
CA THR A 192 -0.80 -12.32 14.13
C THR A 192 -1.31 -12.48 12.70
N LEU A 193 -0.45 -12.84 11.75
CA LEU A 193 -0.83 -13.07 10.35
C LEU A 193 -1.13 -14.53 10.09
N ARG A 194 -2.37 -14.83 9.72
CA ARG A 194 -2.78 -16.16 9.27
C ARG A 194 -2.81 -16.23 7.75
N ILE A 195 -2.07 -17.17 7.17
CA ILE A 195 -2.02 -17.41 5.73
C ILE A 195 -2.87 -18.64 5.42
N ASN A 196 -4.12 -18.40 5.03
CA ASN A 196 -5.13 -19.43 4.75
C ASN A 196 -5.22 -19.79 3.26
N THR A 197 -4.22 -19.41 2.49
CA THR A 197 -4.19 -19.60 1.04
C THR A 197 -2.87 -20.20 0.60
N GLU A 198 -2.90 -20.99 -0.47
CA GLU A 198 -1.72 -21.54 -1.15
C GLU A 198 -1.87 -21.43 -2.66
N TRP A 199 -0.76 -21.32 -3.37
CA TRP A 199 -0.75 -21.21 -4.82
C TRP A 199 -0.90 -22.59 -5.47
N ASN A 200 -1.99 -22.82 -6.19
CA ASN A 200 -2.19 -24.02 -6.99
C ASN A 200 -1.59 -23.81 -8.40
N ARG A 201 -0.46 -24.48 -8.66
CA ARG A 201 0.26 -24.36 -9.96
C ARG A 201 -0.55 -24.86 -11.14
N GLN A 202 -1.35 -25.91 -10.97
CA GLN A 202 -2.14 -26.50 -12.06
C GLN A 202 -3.28 -25.56 -12.47
N LYS A 203 -3.95 -24.95 -11.49
CA LYS A 203 -5.09 -24.05 -11.72
C LYS A 203 -4.70 -22.59 -11.89
N GLN A 204 -3.41 -22.25 -11.73
CA GLN A 204 -2.89 -20.89 -11.80
C GLN A 204 -3.69 -19.90 -10.94
N ARG A 205 -4.02 -20.31 -9.71
CA ARG A 205 -4.78 -19.49 -8.76
C ARG A 205 -4.45 -19.84 -7.31
N PHE A 206 -4.76 -18.93 -6.40
CA PHE A 206 -4.74 -19.20 -4.97
C PHE A 206 -5.98 -19.99 -4.54
N GLU A 207 -5.80 -21.02 -3.75
CA GLU A 207 -6.84 -21.86 -3.18
C GLU A 207 -6.70 -21.90 -1.66
N LYS A 208 -7.76 -22.37 -0.97
CA LYS A 208 -7.71 -22.56 0.48
C LYS A 208 -6.63 -23.57 0.83
N ARG A 209 -5.77 -23.21 1.76
CA ARG A 209 -4.74 -24.11 2.29
C ARG A 209 -5.43 -25.30 2.95
N LYS A 210 -5.04 -26.50 2.58
CA LYS A 210 -5.54 -27.72 3.22
C LYS A 210 -4.86 -27.82 4.59
N THR A 211 -5.67 -27.74 5.63
CA THR A 211 -5.22 -28.09 6.99
C THR A 211 -5.05 -29.61 7.03
N ILE A 212 -3.83 -30.09 7.21
CA ILE A 212 -3.52 -31.49 7.45
C ILE A 212 -3.81 -31.79 8.91
#